data_7307a5aa7231a3eea6c89a0fba418558
#
_entry.id   7307a5aa7231a3eea6c89a0fba418558
#
_cell.length_a   1.000
_cell.length_b   1.000
_cell.length_c   1.000
_cell.angle_alpha   90.00
_cell.angle_beta   90.00
_cell.angle_gamma   90.00
#
_symmetry.space_group_name_H-M   'P 1'
#
loop_
_entity.id
_entity.type
_entity.pdbx_description
1 polymer ?
#
loop_
_entity_poly.entity_id
_entity_poly.type
_entity_poly.pdbx_seq_one_letter_code
_entity_poly.pdbx_strand_id
1 'polypeptide(L)'
;EKGATALDFAFEINTKIGEKAVYARINRKLSSLRTVLKRGDRVEIGTADDAKPDPEWLNHVYTFRAKRYLRSYFANLPRLPYERCEICQPLPEDEVIGYINDNDVKVLHKRDCPEVIRLASERGDSIVSATFDENPDFLYPVRLRIQGIDRYHLMSDLIDCITNELQLYMSSLRTENIDRIAICTIDFMVHSVSELKRVMDSISGIDGIDEVTQL
;
A
#
# COMPACT_ATOMS: atom_id res chain seq x y z
N GLU A 1 -14.87 10.84 -24.37
CA GLU A 1 -15.60 11.79 -23.51
C GLU A 1 -14.65 12.90 -23.05
N LYS A 2 -15.16 14.11 -22.85
CA LYS A 2 -14.34 15.24 -22.37
C LYS A 2 -13.94 14.98 -20.91
N GLY A 3 -12.65 15.00 -20.64
CA GLY A 3 -12.09 14.68 -19.31
C GLY A 3 -11.62 13.23 -19.14
N ALA A 4 -11.82 12.38 -20.14
CA ALA A 4 -11.35 10.99 -20.08
C ALA A 4 -9.82 10.93 -19.95
N THR A 5 -9.36 10.02 -19.12
CA THR A 5 -7.94 9.79 -18.82
C THR A 5 -7.35 8.68 -19.72
N ALA A 6 -6.04 8.50 -19.66
CA ALA A 6 -5.39 7.37 -20.32
C ALA A 6 -5.89 6.01 -19.75
N LEU A 7 -6.25 5.98 -18.48
CA LEU A 7 -6.86 4.80 -17.86
C LEU A 7 -8.25 4.50 -18.42
N ASP A 8 -9.10 5.53 -18.59
CA ASP A 8 -10.39 5.38 -19.27
C ASP A 8 -10.22 4.78 -20.67
N PHE A 9 -9.22 5.28 -21.41
CA PHE A 9 -8.91 4.79 -22.74
C PHE A 9 -8.48 3.31 -22.73
N ALA A 10 -7.69 2.91 -21.73
CA ALA A 10 -7.29 1.51 -21.57
C ALA A 10 -8.52 0.58 -21.39
N PHE A 11 -9.49 0.98 -20.56
CA PHE A 11 -10.74 0.24 -20.38
C PHE A 11 -11.65 0.27 -21.61
N GLU A 12 -11.59 1.31 -22.43
CA GLU A 12 -12.32 1.37 -23.70
C GLU A 12 -11.75 0.41 -24.75
N ILE A 13 -10.42 0.25 -24.81
CA ILE A 13 -9.79 -0.73 -25.69
C ILE A 13 -10.20 -2.15 -25.29
N ASN A 14 -9.89 -2.51 -24.05
CA ASN A 14 -10.21 -3.82 -23.48
C ASN A 14 -10.13 -3.75 -21.95
N THR A 15 -11.11 -4.36 -21.27
CA THR A 15 -11.14 -4.41 -19.81
C THR A 15 -9.89 -5.06 -19.20
N LYS A 16 -9.33 -6.10 -19.86
CA LYS A 16 -8.07 -6.74 -19.41
C LYS A 16 -6.87 -5.82 -19.55
N ILE A 17 -6.84 -4.95 -20.57
CA ILE A 17 -5.78 -3.94 -20.71
C ILE A 17 -5.93 -2.89 -19.62
N GLY A 18 -7.16 -2.43 -19.36
CA GLY A 18 -7.43 -1.50 -18.27
C GLY A 18 -7.06 -2.05 -16.90
N GLU A 19 -7.38 -3.31 -16.62
CA GLU A 19 -7.07 -4.00 -15.37
C GLU A 19 -5.57 -4.10 -15.11
N LYS A 20 -4.79 -4.40 -16.14
CA LYS A 20 -3.35 -4.62 -16.08
C LYS A 20 -2.52 -3.40 -16.44
N ALA A 21 -3.14 -2.23 -16.60
CA ALA A 21 -2.45 -1.02 -17.00
C ALA A 21 -1.47 -0.53 -15.91
N VAL A 22 -0.26 -0.17 -16.31
CA VAL A 22 0.80 0.32 -15.40
C VAL A 22 1.19 1.75 -15.73
N TYR A 23 1.35 2.06 -17.00
CA TYR A 23 1.69 3.39 -17.48
C TYR A 23 1.05 3.68 -18.83
N ALA A 24 1.07 4.94 -19.23
CA ALA A 24 0.72 5.36 -20.57
C ALA A 24 1.89 6.08 -21.25
N ARG A 25 1.93 6.03 -22.59
CA ARG A 25 2.75 6.92 -23.41
C ARG A 25 1.81 7.76 -24.27
N ILE A 26 1.82 9.07 -24.05
CA ILE A 26 1.01 10.01 -24.81
C ILE A 26 1.95 10.82 -25.70
N ASN A 27 1.74 10.73 -27.02
CA ASN A 27 2.61 11.36 -28.02
C ASN A 27 4.09 10.98 -27.80
N ARG A 28 4.36 9.71 -27.49
CA ARG A 28 5.67 9.12 -27.19
C ARG A 28 6.31 9.55 -25.85
N LYS A 29 5.63 10.37 -25.05
CA LYS A 29 6.07 10.75 -23.70
C LYS A 29 5.45 9.82 -22.65
N LEU A 30 6.28 9.31 -21.75
CA LEU A 30 5.80 8.58 -20.57
C LEU A 30 4.89 9.49 -19.74
N SER A 31 3.74 8.98 -19.39
CA SER A 31 2.68 9.72 -18.71
C SER A 31 1.96 8.83 -17.73
N SER A 32 1.41 9.42 -16.68
CA SER A 32 0.56 8.71 -15.73
C SER A 32 -0.75 8.27 -16.41
N LEU A 33 -1.31 7.16 -15.94
CA LEU A 33 -2.65 6.69 -16.33
C LEU A 33 -3.75 7.71 -16.01
N ARG A 34 -3.50 8.61 -15.05
CA ARG A 34 -4.42 9.69 -14.63
C ARG A 34 -4.41 10.90 -15.59
N THR A 35 -3.54 10.90 -16.58
CA THR A 35 -3.41 12.03 -17.53
C THR A 35 -4.64 12.13 -18.40
N VAL A 36 -5.26 13.30 -18.41
CA VAL A 36 -6.44 13.60 -19.25
C VAL A 36 -6.01 13.70 -20.71
N LEU A 37 -6.71 12.97 -21.57
CA LEU A 37 -6.43 12.91 -23.00
C LEU A 37 -7.08 14.07 -23.76
N LYS A 38 -6.40 14.50 -24.84
CA LYS A 38 -6.87 15.50 -25.77
C LYS A 38 -7.18 14.86 -27.13
N ARG A 39 -8.04 15.51 -27.89
CA ARG A 39 -8.34 15.09 -29.26
C ARG A 39 -7.06 15.10 -30.12
N GLY A 40 -6.76 13.99 -30.75
CA GLY A 40 -5.58 13.82 -31.60
C GLY A 40 -4.37 13.22 -30.88
N ASP A 41 -4.44 12.98 -29.56
CA ASP A 41 -3.37 12.30 -28.85
C ASP A 41 -3.19 10.87 -29.35
N ARG A 42 -1.94 10.48 -29.54
CA ARG A 42 -1.54 9.11 -29.79
C ARG A 42 -1.19 8.45 -28.47
N VAL A 43 -1.99 7.44 -28.09
CA VAL A 43 -1.89 6.81 -26.77
C VAL A 43 -1.44 5.35 -26.93
N GLU A 44 -0.48 4.98 -26.11
CA GLU A 44 0.00 3.61 -25.93
C GLU A 44 -0.13 3.27 -24.43
N ILE A 45 -0.70 2.10 -24.11
CA ILE A 45 -0.86 1.63 -22.72
C ILE A 45 0.12 0.50 -22.47
N GLY A 46 0.96 0.66 -21.46
CA GLY A 46 1.81 -0.41 -20.95
C GLY A 46 1.10 -1.20 -19.88
N THR A 47 1.24 -2.53 -19.94
CA THR A 47 0.61 -3.47 -19.01
C THR A 47 1.66 -4.38 -18.37
N ALA A 48 1.36 -4.89 -17.17
CA ALA A 48 2.13 -5.94 -16.51
C ALA A 48 1.19 -7.08 -16.10
N ASP A 49 1.69 -8.31 -16.11
CA ASP A 49 0.85 -9.48 -15.85
C ASP A 49 0.40 -9.60 -14.39
N ASP A 50 1.19 -9.10 -13.49
CA ASP A 50 0.98 -9.04 -12.05
C ASP A 50 0.24 -7.77 -11.58
N ALA A 51 0.04 -6.78 -12.47
CA ALA A 51 -0.65 -5.55 -12.13
C ALA A 51 -2.12 -5.81 -11.79
N LYS A 52 -2.61 -5.09 -10.79
CA LYS A 52 -4.01 -5.12 -10.33
C LYS A 52 -4.54 -3.67 -10.24
N PRO A 53 -5.86 -3.48 -10.40
CA PRO A 53 -6.47 -2.18 -10.20
C PRO A 53 -6.24 -1.61 -8.81
N ASP A 54 -5.91 -0.32 -8.76
CA ASP A 54 -5.76 0.44 -7.53
C ASP A 54 -7.13 1.05 -7.15
N PRO A 55 -7.58 0.97 -5.88
CA PRO A 55 -8.81 1.61 -5.41
C PRO A 55 -8.90 3.11 -5.74
N GLU A 56 -7.77 3.83 -5.72
CA GLU A 56 -7.73 5.25 -6.10
C GLU A 56 -8.13 5.51 -7.55
N TRP A 57 -8.07 4.52 -8.42
CA TRP A 57 -8.48 4.68 -9.82
C TRP A 57 -9.93 5.11 -9.97
N LEU A 58 -10.80 4.73 -9.03
CA LEU A 58 -12.20 5.17 -9.02
C LEU A 58 -12.36 6.71 -8.97
N ASN A 59 -11.39 7.40 -8.36
CA ASN A 59 -11.37 8.86 -8.25
C ASN A 59 -10.86 9.54 -9.53
N HIS A 60 -10.21 8.78 -10.42
CA HIS A 60 -9.51 9.31 -11.59
C HIS A 60 -10.12 8.89 -12.93
N VAL A 61 -11.06 7.96 -12.94
CA VAL A 61 -11.77 7.56 -14.16
C VAL A 61 -13.04 8.39 -14.36
N TYR A 62 -13.34 8.71 -15.61
CA TYR A 62 -14.48 9.51 -16.03
C TYR A 62 -15.55 8.70 -16.73
N THR A 63 -15.16 7.70 -17.55
CA THR A 63 -16.11 6.93 -18.36
C THR A 63 -16.96 6.00 -17.52
N PHE A 64 -18.20 5.81 -17.96
CA PHE A 64 -19.12 4.88 -17.31
C PHE A 64 -18.59 3.44 -17.31
N ARG A 65 -17.91 3.05 -18.40
CA ARG A 65 -17.36 1.70 -18.57
C ARG A 65 -16.27 1.41 -17.54
N ALA A 66 -15.28 2.31 -17.40
CA ALA A 66 -14.21 2.17 -16.42
C ALA A 66 -14.75 2.17 -14.98
N LYS A 67 -15.64 3.11 -14.65
CA LYS A 67 -16.28 3.18 -13.33
C LYS A 67 -17.06 1.92 -12.98
N ARG A 68 -17.87 1.43 -13.92
CA ARG A 68 -18.67 0.21 -13.72
C ARG A 68 -17.78 -1.01 -13.49
N TYR A 69 -16.73 -1.16 -14.30
CA TYR A 69 -15.80 -2.26 -14.17
C TYR A 69 -15.09 -2.23 -12.81
N LEU A 70 -14.46 -1.11 -12.47
CA LEU A 70 -13.72 -0.96 -11.21
C LEU A 70 -14.62 -1.16 -9.98
N ARG A 71 -15.84 -0.62 -9.99
CA ARG A 71 -16.80 -0.86 -8.90
C ARG A 71 -17.15 -2.34 -8.76
N SER A 72 -17.38 -3.03 -9.88
CA SER A 72 -17.66 -4.47 -9.87
C SER A 72 -16.44 -5.26 -9.40
N TYR A 73 -15.25 -4.90 -9.86
CA TYR A 73 -13.99 -5.53 -9.47
C TYR A 73 -13.78 -5.44 -7.95
N PHE A 74 -13.86 -4.24 -7.38
CA PHE A 74 -13.67 -4.03 -5.94
C PHE A 74 -14.81 -4.59 -5.08
N ALA A 75 -16.03 -4.66 -5.61
CA ALA A 75 -17.15 -5.29 -4.90
C ALA A 75 -17.00 -6.82 -4.81
N ASN A 76 -16.32 -7.44 -5.79
CA ASN A 76 -16.08 -8.88 -5.85
C ASN A 76 -14.76 -9.31 -5.22
N LEU A 77 -13.91 -8.36 -4.80
CA LEU A 77 -12.73 -8.71 -4.01
C LEU A 77 -13.18 -9.33 -2.67
N PRO A 78 -12.48 -10.37 -2.21
CA PRO A 78 -12.72 -10.88 -0.86
C PRO A 78 -12.50 -9.73 0.12
N ARG A 79 -13.56 -9.34 0.82
CA ARG A 79 -13.46 -8.35 1.89
C ARG A 79 -13.02 -9.07 3.14
N LEU A 80 -12.03 -8.53 3.81
CA LEU A 80 -11.74 -8.96 5.16
C LEU A 80 -12.99 -8.70 6.03
N PRO A 81 -13.41 -9.65 6.88
CA PRO A 81 -14.56 -9.48 7.75
C PRO A 81 -14.27 -8.50 8.91
N TYR A 82 -13.19 -7.75 8.79
CA TYR A 82 -12.72 -6.78 9.77
C TYR A 82 -11.94 -5.64 9.09
N GLU A 83 -11.86 -4.54 9.79
CA GLU A 83 -10.95 -3.44 9.51
C GLU A 83 -9.76 -3.51 10.47
N ARG A 84 -8.65 -2.85 10.12
CA ARG A 84 -7.50 -2.70 11.03
C ARG A 84 -7.50 -1.31 11.62
N CYS A 85 -7.14 -1.20 12.88
CA CYS A 85 -6.95 0.09 13.53
C CYS A 85 -5.88 0.91 12.80
N GLU A 86 -6.20 2.15 12.46
CA GLU A 86 -5.27 3.06 11.77
C GLU A 86 -4.07 3.47 12.64
N ILE A 87 -4.22 3.42 13.98
CA ILE A 87 -3.17 3.83 14.92
C ILE A 87 -2.16 2.72 15.13
N CYS A 88 -2.60 1.51 15.48
CA CYS A 88 -1.68 0.42 15.81
C CYS A 88 -1.39 -0.53 14.63
N GLN A 89 -2.14 -0.42 13.53
CA GLN A 89 -1.95 -1.16 12.28
C GLN A 89 -1.53 -2.63 12.50
N PRO A 90 -2.36 -3.45 13.17
CA PRO A 90 -1.99 -4.81 13.50
C PRO A 90 -1.75 -5.64 12.24
N LEU A 91 -0.82 -6.58 12.30
CA LEU A 91 -0.48 -7.51 11.24
C LEU A 91 -0.80 -8.95 11.67
N PRO A 92 -0.95 -9.89 10.74
CA PRO A 92 -0.99 -11.32 11.09
C PRO A 92 0.18 -11.70 11.99
N GLU A 93 -0.07 -12.56 12.98
CA GLU A 93 0.81 -12.96 14.09
C GLU A 93 0.87 -11.95 15.27
N ASP A 94 0.33 -10.73 15.15
CA ASP A 94 0.13 -9.88 16.32
C ASP A 94 -0.97 -10.47 17.22
N GLU A 95 -0.80 -10.32 18.53
CA GLU A 95 -1.89 -10.57 19.49
C GLU A 95 -2.94 -9.47 19.36
N VAL A 96 -4.11 -9.83 18.83
CA VAL A 96 -5.16 -8.87 18.56
C VAL A 96 -6.39 -9.06 19.41
N ILE A 97 -7.14 -7.97 19.52
CA ILE A 97 -8.48 -7.89 20.10
C ILE A 97 -9.38 -7.16 19.10
N GLY A 98 -10.64 -7.58 19.00
CA GLY A 98 -11.64 -6.93 18.16
C GLY A 98 -12.44 -5.91 18.95
N TYR A 99 -12.79 -4.81 18.30
CA TYR A 99 -13.77 -3.85 18.77
C TYR A 99 -14.87 -3.72 17.71
N ILE A 100 -16.14 -3.82 18.12
CA ILE A 100 -17.26 -3.59 17.21
C ILE A 100 -17.65 -2.11 17.30
N ASN A 101 -17.48 -1.40 16.19
CA ASN A 101 -17.79 0.02 16.11
C ASN A 101 -19.30 0.28 15.95
N ASP A 102 -19.73 1.55 15.97
CA ASP A 102 -21.14 1.95 15.85
C ASP A 102 -21.79 1.56 14.50
N ASN A 103 -21.00 1.17 13.50
CA ASN A 103 -21.45 0.68 12.19
C ASN A 103 -21.51 -0.85 12.11
N ASP A 104 -21.39 -1.55 13.23
CA ASP A 104 -21.33 -3.02 13.31
C ASP A 104 -20.14 -3.63 12.55
N VAL A 105 -19.05 -2.86 12.41
CA VAL A 105 -17.82 -3.31 11.80
C VAL A 105 -16.82 -3.71 12.89
N LYS A 106 -16.23 -4.91 12.76
CA LYS A 106 -15.16 -5.37 13.63
C LYS A 106 -13.85 -4.70 13.25
N VAL A 107 -13.24 -3.97 14.17
CA VAL A 107 -11.92 -3.36 14.02
C VAL A 107 -10.91 -4.14 14.86
N LEU A 108 -9.81 -4.59 14.24
CA LEU A 108 -8.73 -5.27 14.94
C LEU A 108 -7.73 -4.27 15.50
N HIS A 109 -7.38 -4.45 16.76
CA HIS A 109 -6.35 -3.69 17.45
C HIS A 109 -5.31 -4.64 18.05
N LYS A 110 -4.05 -4.19 18.17
CA LYS A 110 -3.09 -4.85 19.07
C LYS A 110 -3.58 -4.73 20.51
N ARG A 111 -3.29 -5.72 21.34
CA ARG A 111 -3.76 -5.75 22.73
C ARG A 111 -3.30 -4.55 23.58
N ASP A 112 -2.14 -4.02 23.28
CA ASP A 112 -1.51 -2.88 23.93
C ASP A 112 -1.85 -1.53 23.27
N CYS A 113 -2.75 -1.51 22.29
CA CYS A 113 -3.14 -0.29 21.59
C CYS A 113 -3.84 0.69 22.56
N PRO A 114 -3.36 1.94 22.69
CA PRO A 114 -3.98 2.95 23.56
C PRO A 114 -5.44 3.20 23.22
N GLU A 115 -5.79 3.14 21.95
CA GLU A 115 -7.16 3.37 21.51
C GLU A 115 -8.12 2.26 21.98
N VAL A 116 -7.73 0.98 21.85
CA VAL A 116 -8.62 -0.11 22.35
C VAL A 116 -8.72 -0.12 23.86
N ILE A 117 -7.67 0.27 24.58
CA ILE A 117 -7.70 0.40 26.04
C ILE A 117 -8.72 1.48 26.44
N ARG A 118 -8.70 2.63 25.74
CA ARG A 118 -9.69 3.70 25.95
C ARG A 118 -11.11 3.22 25.65
N LEU A 119 -11.32 2.59 24.49
CA LEU A 119 -12.62 2.06 24.05
C LEU A 119 -13.14 0.99 25.02
N ALA A 120 -12.27 0.13 25.52
CA ALA A 120 -12.66 -0.88 26.52
C ALA A 120 -13.14 -0.26 27.84
N SER A 121 -12.58 0.89 28.23
CA SER A 121 -12.99 1.63 29.41
C SER A 121 -14.36 2.31 29.25
N GLU A 122 -14.68 2.73 28.01
CA GLU A 122 -15.92 3.44 27.70
C GLU A 122 -17.08 2.47 27.35
N ARG A 123 -16.77 1.38 26.61
CA ARG A 123 -17.75 0.43 26.05
C ARG A 123 -17.21 -1.01 26.06
N GLY A 124 -16.95 -1.55 27.22
CA GLY A 124 -16.37 -2.89 27.39
C GLY A 124 -17.16 -4.01 26.69
N ASP A 125 -18.49 -3.86 26.58
CA ASP A 125 -19.38 -4.84 25.92
C ASP A 125 -19.14 -4.95 24.39
N SER A 126 -18.49 -3.96 23.78
CA SER A 126 -18.14 -3.97 22.35
C SER A 126 -16.80 -4.65 22.05
N ILE A 127 -16.09 -5.10 23.06
CA ILE A 127 -14.83 -5.84 22.93
C ILE A 127 -15.11 -7.30 22.68
N VAL A 128 -14.52 -7.85 21.64
CA VAL A 128 -14.69 -9.25 21.22
C VAL A 128 -13.34 -9.92 20.98
N SER A 129 -13.32 -11.24 21.13
CA SER A 129 -12.15 -12.02 20.71
C SER A 129 -12.02 -11.95 19.19
N ALA A 130 -10.79 -11.80 18.72
CA ALA A 130 -10.50 -11.71 17.30
C ALA A 130 -9.18 -12.38 16.94
N THR A 131 -9.13 -12.88 15.72
CA THR A 131 -7.93 -13.42 15.08
C THR A 131 -7.89 -12.90 13.64
N PHE A 132 -6.72 -12.88 13.03
CA PHE A 132 -6.62 -12.69 11.59
C PHE A 132 -7.13 -13.91 10.85
N ASP A 133 -7.75 -13.68 9.69
CA ASP A 133 -8.02 -14.77 8.75
C ASP A 133 -6.68 -15.22 8.14
N GLU A 134 -6.45 -16.52 8.14
CA GLU A 134 -5.27 -17.13 7.54
C GLU A 134 -5.42 -17.18 6.00
N ASN A 135 -5.34 -16.03 5.36
CA ASN A 135 -5.25 -15.99 3.90
C ASN A 135 -3.83 -15.54 3.52
N PRO A 136 -2.99 -16.46 3.01
CA PRO A 136 -1.59 -16.16 2.67
C PRO A 136 -1.43 -15.15 1.52
N ASP A 137 -2.48 -14.92 0.74
CA ASP A 137 -2.44 -14.02 -0.41
C ASP A 137 -2.68 -12.53 -0.03
N PHE A 138 -3.05 -12.24 1.21
CA PHE A 138 -3.24 -10.87 1.64
C PHE A 138 -1.91 -10.21 2.00
N LEU A 139 -1.70 -9.05 1.39
CA LEU A 139 -0.58 -8.16 1.66
C LEU A 139 -1.07 -6.93 2.44
N TYR A 140 -0.31 -6.54 3.43
CA TYR A 140 -0.63 -5.44 4.32
C TYR A 140 0.38 -4.29 4.13
N PRO A 141 -0.09 -3.05 3.93
CA PRO A 141 0.78 -1.90 3.78
C PRO A 141 1.49 -1.61 5.11
N VAL A 142 2.78 -1.35 5.01
CA VAL A 142 3.64 -0.95 6.11
C VAL A 142 4.50 0.23 5.69
N ARG A 143 4.74 1.14 6.64
CA ARG A 143 5.65 2.25 6.50
C ARG A 143 6.75 2.15 7.53
N LEU A 144 7.99 2.19 7.08
CA LEU A 144 9.16 2.28 7.95
C LEU A 144 9.81 3.65 7.85
N ARG A 145 10.27 4.13 9.00
CA ARG A 145 11.21 5.23 9.11
C ARG A 145 12.57 4.65 9.48
N ILE A 146 13.57 5.01 8.70
CA ILE A 146 14.95 4.58 8.86
C ILE A 146 15.79 5.82 9.09
N GLN A 147 16.61 5.81 10.12
CA GLN A 147 17.50 6.89 10.45
C GLN A 147 18.94 6.38 10.50
N GLY A 148 19.88 7.13 9.95
CA GLY A 148 21.28 6.73 9.92
C GLY A 148 22.20 7.86 9.51
N ILE A 149 23.49 7.56 9.44
CA ILE A 149 24.53 8.52 9.01
C ILE A 149 24.48 8.68 7.50
N ASP A 150 24.33 9.90 7.01
CA ASP A 150 24.43 10.19 5.57
C ASP A 150 25.86 9.94 5.08
N ARG A 151 26.04 8.84 4.37
CA ARG A 151 27.30 8.39 3.78
C ARG A 151 27.14 8.01 2.32
N TYR A 152 28.27 7.95 1.61
CA TYR A 152 28.28 7.43 0.26
C TYR A 152 27.67 6.01 0.22
N HIS A 153 26.86 5.75 -0.80
CA HIS A 153 26.21 4.47 -1.07
C HIS A 153 25.11 4.05 -0.10
N LEU A 154 24.79 4.80 0.97
CA LEU A 154 23.75 4.43 1.91
C LEU A 154 22.41 4.10 1.19
N MET A 155 22.01 4.95 0.22
CA MET A 155 20.77 4.74 -0.53
C MET A 155 20.85 3.53 -1.46
N SER A 156 22.03 3.30 -2.05
CA SER A 156 22.23 2.10 -2.90
C SER A 156 22.13 0.83 -2.07
N ASP A 157 22.81 0.78 -0.94
CA ASP A 157 22.80 -0.37 -0.04
C ASP A 157 21.39 -0.66 0.48
N LEU A 158 20.63 0.40 0.82
CA LEU A 158 19.25 0.27 1.26
C LEU A 158 18.32 -0.26 0.15
N ILE A 159 18.45 0.28 -1.07
CA ILE A 159 17.67 -0.19 -2.23
C ILE A 159 18.06 -1.63 -2.56
N ASP A 160 19.34 -1.97 -2.58
CA ASP A 160 19.80 -3.32 -2.89
C ASP A 160 19.32 -4.35 -1.87
N CYS A 161 19.37 -4.02 -0.58
CA CYS A 161 18.81 -4.86 0.49
C CYS A 161 17.32 -5.14 0.25
N ILE A 162 16.52 -4.12 0.00
CA ILE A 162 15.06 -4.26 -0.13
C ILE A 162 14.69 -4.98 -1.43
N THR A 163 15.29 -4.59 -2.56
CA THR A 163 14.85 -5.06 -3.88
C THR A 163 15.54 -6.35 -4.32
N ASN A 164 16.84 -6.52 -4.03
CA ASN A 164 17.62 -7.65 -4.49
C ASN A 164 17.71 -8.77 -3.45
N GLU A 165 17.95 -8.45 -2.18
CA GLU A 165 18.07 -9.47 -1.13
C GLU A 165 16.71 -9.92 -0.60
N LEU A 166 15.82 -8.97 -0.27
CA LEU A 166 14.51 -9.26 0.28
C LEU A 166 13.44 -9.46 -0.79
N GLN A 167 13.72 -9.09 -2.04
CA GLN A 167 12.81 -9.19 -3.20
C GLN A 167 11.44 -8.53 -2.96
N LEU A 168 11.43 -7.43 -2.19
CA LEU A 168 10.22 -6.69 -1.90
C LEU A 168 10.01 -5.56 -2.89
N TYR A 169 8.75 -5.36 -3.28
CA TYR A 169 8.35 -4.21 -4.07
C TYR A 169 8.14 -2.99 -3.17
N MET A 170 8.99 -1.99 -3.35
CA MET A 170 8.93 -0.71 -2.66
C MET A 170 8.01 0.24 -3.44
N SER A 171 6.90 0.66 -2.84
CA SER A 171 5.94 1.55 -3.49
C SER A 171 6.32 3.02 -3.40
N SER A 172 7.06 3.40 -2.37
CA SER A 172 7.53 4.77 -2.15
C SER A 172 8.85 4.76 -1.37
N LEU A 173 9.75 5.66 -1.75
CA LEU A 173 10.95 6.00 -0.99
C LEU A 173 11.07 7.52 -0.93
N ARG A 174 11.15 8.05 0.28
CA ARG A 174 11.41 9.47 0.54
C ARG A 174 12.62 9.59 1.41
N THR A 175 13.49 10.55 1.10
CA THR A 175 14.71 10.80 1.86
C THR A 175 14.82 12.28 2.21
N GLU A 176 15.21 12.55 3.43
CA GLU A 176 15.52 13.88 3.93
C GLU A 176 16.88 13.83 4.64
N ASN A 177 17.73 14.80 4.41
CA ASN A 177 19.02 14.88 5.07
C ASN A 177 19.07 16.14 5.96
N ILE A 178 19.35 15.92 7.24
CA ILE A 178 19.47 16.98 8.24
C ILE A 178 20.80 16.78 8.97
N ASP A 179 21.74 17.72 8.87
CA ASP A 179 23.00 17.71 9.60
C ASP A 179 23.79 16.39 9.52
N ARG A 180 23.88 15.82 8.32
CA ARG A 180 24.49 14.51 8.02
C ARG A 180 23.74 13.30 8.61
N ILE A 181 22.51 13.48 8.99
CA ILE A 181 21.60 12.39 9.32
C ILE A 181 20.67 12.19 8.14
N ALA A 182 20.68 10.99 7.59
CA ALA A 182 19.72 10.58 6.58
C ALA A 182 18.48 10.02 7.28
N ILE A 183 17.31 10.55 6.90
CA ILE A 183 16.00 10.05 7.33
C ILE A 183 15.28 9.54 6.10
N CYS A 184 15.04 8.24 6.05
CA CYS A 184 14.35 7.59 4.93
C CYS A 184 13.01 7.06 5.38
N THR A 185 11.98 7.33 4.60
CA THR A 185 10.64 6.74 4.79
C THR A 185 10.33 5.85 3.61
N ILE A 186 9.99 4.59 3.87
CA ILE A 186 9.73 3.57 2.85
C ILE A 186 8.34 2.99 3.06
N ASP A 187 7.59 2.89 1.97
CA ASP A 187 6.30 2.21 1.92
C ASP A 187 6.44 0.90 1.12
N PHE A 188 6.01 -0.19 1.71
CA PHE A 188 6.01 -1.51 1.07
C PHE A 188 4.90 -2.39 1.65
N MET A 189 4.79 -3.63 1.17
CA MET A 189 3.75 -4.57 1.57
C MET A 189 4.36 -5.80 2.21
N VAL A 190 3.74 -6.33 3.26
CA VAL A 190 4.14 -7.56 3.94
C VAL A 190 2.95 -8.48 4.20
N HIS A 191 3.21 -9.77 4.41
CA HIS A 191 2.18 -10.75 4.78
C HIS A 191 2.00 -10.87 6.29
N SER A 192 3.05 -10.63 7.09
CA SER A 192 3.03 -10.89 8.53
C SER A 192 4.04 -10.07 9.33
N VAL A 193 3.92 -10.14 10.66
CA VAL A 193 4.90 -9.56 11.60
C VAL A 193 6.28 -10.19 11.43
N SER A 194 6.36 -11.51 11.23
CA SER A 194 7.64 -12.22 11.02
C SER A 194 8.38 -11.71 9.79
N GLU A 195 7.65 -11.46 8.69
CA GLU A 195 8.24 -10.86 7.49
C GLU A 195 8.70 -9.44 7.75
N LEU A 196 7.89 -8.61 8.42
CA LEU A 196 8.27 -7.25 8.79
C LEU A 196 9.53 -7.22 9.64
N LYS A 197 9.63 -8.08 10.66
CA LYS A 197 10.81 -8.19 11.52
C LYS A 197 12.06 -8.54 10.71
N ARG A 198 11.96 -9.53 9.82
CA ARG A 198 13.08 -9.88 8.93
C ARG A 198 13.55 -8.70 8.09
N VAL A 199 12.62 -7.89 7.57
CA VAL A 199 12.94 -6.68 6.82
C VAL A 199 13.65 -5.66 7.69
N MET A 200 13.13 -5.39 8.89
CA MET A 200 13.72 -4.45 9.83
C MET A 200 15.12 -4.89 10.28
N ASP A 201 15.31 -6.17 10.56
CA ASP A 201 16.61 -6.74 10.96
C ASP A 201 17.64 -6.63 9.82
N SER A 202 17.25 -6.93 8.58
CA SER A 202 18.13 -6.80 7.42
C SER A 202 18.55 -5.35 7.18
N ILE A 203 17.60 -4.42 7.26
CA ILE A 203 17.91 -2.99 7.11
C ILE A 203 18.80 -2.48 8.25
N SER A 204 18.54 -2.90 9.48
CA SER A 204 19.36 -2.52 10.65
C SER A 204 20.80 -3.05 10.56
N GLY A 205 21.04 -4.11 9.79
CA GLY A 205 22.36 -4.66 9.52
C GLY A 205 23.20 -3.83 8.54
N ILE A 206 22.62 -2.86 7.85
CA ILE A 206 23.34 -1.98 6.92
C ILE A 206 24.22 -0.99 7.68
N ASP A 207 25.50 -0.93 7.31
CA ASP A 207 26.43 0.00 7.96
C ASP A 207 25.94 1.44 7.87
N GLY A 208 25.97 2.15 9.00
CA GLY A 208 25.53 3.54 9.12
C GLY A 208 24.03 3.71 9.40
N ILE A 209 23.21 2.66 9.43
CA ILE A 209 21.84 2.71 9.95
C ILE A 209 21.88 2.63 11.46
N ASP A 210 21.18 3.55 12.12
CA ASP A 210 21.12 3.69 13.58
C ASP A 210 19.77 3.19 14.14
N GLU A 211 18.67 3.52 13.45
CA GLU A 211 17.32 3.21 13.91
C GLU A 211 16.40 2.85 12.74
N VAL A 212 15.59 1.81 12.95
CA VAL A 212 14.50 1.40 12.04
C VAL A 212 13.21 1.28 12.85
N THR A 213 12.21 2.10 12.52
CA THR A 213 10.92 2.14 13.24
C THR A 213 9.75 2.01 12.29
N GLN A 214 8.70 1.29 12.71
CA GLN A 214 7.41 1.26 12.03
C GLN A 214 6.63 2.53 12.39
N LEU A 215 6.03 3.20 11.37
CA LEU A 215 5.18 4.38 11.53
C LEU A 215 3.71 4.02 11.50
#